data_1c7193a182e16ed0a8ce4f2e5bf6ac9d
#
_entry.id   1c7193a182e16ed0a8ce4f2e5bf6ac9d
#
_cell.length_a   1.000
_cell.length_b   1.000
_cell.length_c   1.000
_cell.angle_alpha   90.00
_cell.angle_beta   90.00
_cell.angle_gamma   90.00
#
_symmetry.space_group_name_H-M   'P 1'
#
loop_
_entity.id
_entity.type
_entity.pdbx_description
1 polymer ?
#
loop_
_entity_poly.entity_id
_entity_poly.type
_entity_poly.pdbx_seq_one_letter_code
_entity_poly.pdbx_strand_id
1 'polypeptide(L)' 'MMEYTGNFFTVENCAAFNGDTVNVLEYRDKSGKYRTTCIRCGKPLRYHWWTIQTAEDDAVYGDIGNDCVKKLS' A
#
# COMPACT_ATOMS: atom_id res chain seq x y z
N MET A 1 6.16 7.38 14.95
CA MET A 1 6.53 8.13 13.75
C MET A 1 6.50 7.23 12.52
N MET A 2 5.86 7.70 11.47
CA MET A 2 5.77 6.96 10.20
C MET A 2 7.09 7.03 9.45
N GLU A 3 7.58 5.88 8.99
CA GLU A 3 8.82 5.79 8.23
C GLU A 3 8.60 5.01 6.94
N TYR A 4 9.08 5.56 5.84
CA TYR A 4 9.19 4.81 4.59
C TYR A 4 10.42 3.92 4.67
N THR A 5 10.24 2.61 4.55
CA THR A 5 11.34 1.64 4.71
C THR A 5 12.26 1.54 3.49
N GLY A 6 11.87 2.16 2.38
CA GLY A 6 12.62 2.08 1.13
C GLY A 6 12.29 0.84 0.29
N ASN A 7 11.50 -0.09 0.81
CA ASN A 7 11.10 -1.26 0.05
C ASN A 7 9.89 -0.92 -0.82
N PHE A 8 10.00 -1.19 -2.10
CA PHE A 8 8.86 -1.03 -2.98
C PHE A 8 8.97 -2.01 -4.16
N PHE A 9 7.85 -2.25 -4.80
CA PHE A 9 7.80 -3.01 -6.04
C PHE A 9 6.69 -2.45 -6.93
N THR A 10 6.76 -2.79 -8.22
CA THR A 10 5.79 -2.34 -9.21
C THR A 10 4.96 -3.52 -9.68
N VAL A 11 3.65 -3.33 -9.76
CA VAL A 11 2.72 -4.32 -10.32
C VAL A 11 2.16 -3.75 -11.61
N GLU A 12 2.47 -4.38 -12.74
CA GLU A 12 1.97 -3.97 -14.05
C GLU A 12 0.59 -4.56 -14.30
N ASN A 13 -0.27 -3.78 -14.95
CA ASN A 13 -1.62 -4.20 -15.33
C ASN A 13 -2.38 -4.83 -14.15
N CYS A 14 -2.34 -4.17 -13.00
CA CYS A 14 -2.93 -4.68 -11.77
C CYS A 14 -4.46 -4.74 -11.87
N ALA A 15 -5.01 -5.95 -11.90
CA ALA A 15 -6.46 -6.14 -12.04
C ALA A 15 -7.25 -5.52 -10.87
N ALA A 16 -6.65 -5.49 -9.68
CA ALA A 16 -7.27 -4.89 -8.50
C ALA A 16 -7.43 -3.37 -8.63
N PHE A 17 -6.69 -2.73 -9.53
CA PHE A 17 -6.70 -1.28 -9.74
C PHE A 17 -6.95 -0.95 -11.22
N ASN A 18 -7.96 -1.56 -11.80
CA ASN A 18 -8.44 -1.27 -13.16
C ASN A 18 -7.40 -1.49 -14.27
N GLY A 19 -6.43 -2.38 -14.01
CA GLY A 19 -5.37 -2.64 -14.98
C GLY A 19 -4.26 -1.60 -14.98
N ASP A 20 -4.28 -0.67 -14.04
CA ASP A 20 -3.22 0.34 -13.94
C ASP A 20 -1.92 -0.30 -13.44
N THR A 21 -0.79 0.28 -13.88
CA THR A 21 0.49 -0.04 -13.28
C THR A 21 0.63 0.76 -11.99
N VAL A 22 0.92 0.08 -10.89
CA VAL A 22 0.99 0.71 -9.57
C VAL A 22 2.32 0.43 -8.89
N ASN A 23 2.77 1.39 -8.11
CA ASN A 23 3.91 1.23 -7.21
C ASN A 23 3.39 0.97 -5.81
N VAL A 24 3.99 0.00 -5.14
CA VAL A 24 3.60 -0.44 -3.80
C VAL A 24 4.76 -0.16 -2.87
N LEU A 25 4.56 0.74 -1.90
CA LEU A 25 5.62 1.25 -1.02
C LEU A 25 5.36 0.82 0.42
N GLU A 26 6.38 0.30 1.06
CA GLU A 26 6.30 -0.17 2.43
C GLU A 26 6.51 0.97 3.44
N TYR A 27 5.64 1.02 4.43
CA TYR A 27 5.74 1.99 5.53
C TYR A 27 5.61 1.28 6.88
N ARG A 28 6.29 1.84 7.87
CA ARG A 28 6.22 1.41 9.26
C ARG A 28 6.04 2.62 10.17
N ASP A 29 5.23 2.45 11.20
CA ASP A 29 5.04 3.47 12.24
C ASP A 29 5.30 2.83 13.60
N LYS A 30 6.48 3.08 14.16
CA LYS A 30 6.89 2.51 15.44
C LYS A 30 6.02 2.99 16.59
N SER A 31 5.49 4.20 16.50
CA SER A 31 4.64 4.78 17.55
C SER A 31 3.23 4.19 17.54
N GLY A 32 2.80 3.64 16.40
CA GLY A 32 1.45 3.13 16.22
C GLY A 32 0.37 4.21 16.26
N LYS A 33 0.73 5.46 16.06
CA LYS A 33 -0.21 6.58 16.06
C LYS A 33 -0.95 6.74 14.75
N TYR A 34 -0.32 6.39 13.64
CA TYR A 34 -0.96 6.45 12.34
C TYR A 34 -2.01 5.35 12.25
N ARG A 35 -3.19 5.72 11.80
CA ARG A 35 -4.30 4.78 11.69
C ARG A 35 -4.93 4.89 10.31
N THR A 36 -5.03 3.75 9.66
CA THR A 36 -5.64 3.65 8.34
C THR A 36 -6.31 2.28 8.21
N THR A 37 -7.00 2.06 7.12
CA THR A 37 -7.63 0.78 6.84
C THR A 37 -7.18 0.26 5.48
N CYS A 38 -7.14 -1.06 5.36
CA CYS A 38 -6.84 -1.71 4.09
C CYS A 38 -7.96 -1.43 3.10
N ILE A 39 -7.62 -0.88 1.94
CA ILE A 39 -8.61 -0.58 0.89
C ILE A 39 -9.20 -1.84 0.25
N ARG A 40 -8.58 -2.99 0.47
CA ARG A 40 -9.02 -4.26 -0.10
C ARG A 40 -9.93 -5.06 0.83
N CYS A 41 -9.58 -5.19 2.10
CA CYS A 41 -10.33 -6.01 3.05
C CYS A 41 -10.94 -5.23 4.22
N GLY A 42 -10.61 -3.96 4.37
CA GLY A 42 -11.15 -3.11 5.42
C GLY A 42 -10.53 -3.30 6.80
N LYS A 43 -9.50 -4.14 6.93
CA LYS A 43 -8.83 -4.32 8.22
C LYS A 43 -8.11 -3.06 8.65
N PRO A 44 -8.13 -2.72 9.96
CA PRO A 44 -7.35 -1.59 10.44
C PRO A 44 -5.86 -1.87 10.33
N LEU A 45 -5.11 -0.86 9.93
CA LEU A 45 -3.65 -0.90 9.79
C LEU A 45 -3.06 0.11 10.77
N ARG A 46 -1.96 -0.25 11.44
CA ARG A 46 -1.43 0.61 12.49
C ARG A 46 0.10 0.72 12.51
N TYR A 47 0.79 -0.41 12.52
CA TYR A 47 2.27 -0.40 12.67
C TYR A 47 2.99 -0.64 11.36
N HIS A 48 2.37 -1.34 10.45
CA HIS A 48 3.01 -1.75 9.20
C HIS A 48 1.94 -1.86 8.11
N TRP A 49 2.18 -1.23 6.99
CA TRP A 49 1.27 -1.28 5.84
C TRP A 49 2.02 -0.96 4.56
N TRP A 50 1.32 -1.06 3.45
CA TRP A 50 1.83 -0.68 2.14
C TRP A 50 0.91 0.39 1.56
N THR A 51 1.49 1.36 0.86
CA THR A 51 0.73 2.41 0.17
C THR A 51 0.78 2.15 -1.33
N ILE A 52 -0.36 2.25 -1.99
CA ILE A 52 -0.50 2.01 -3.43
C ILE A 52 -0.59 3.35 -4.15
N GLN A 53 0.29 3.57 -5.12
CA GLN A 53 0.30 4.76 -5.96
C GLN A 53 0.26 4.35 -7.42
N THR A 54 -0.39 5.16 -8.27
CA THR A 54 -0.27 4.97 -9.72
C THR A 54 1.17 5.27 -10.15
N ALA A 55 1.74 4.45 -11.03
CA ALA A 55 3.08 4.70 -11.53
C ALA A 55 3.14 5.91 -12.46
N GLU A 56 2.02 6.28 -13.05
CA GLU A 56 1.93 7.34 -14.04
C GLU A 56 2.02 8.74 -13.43
N ASP A 57 1.26 9.00 -12.37
CA ASP A 57 1.15 10.36 -11.81
C ASP A 57 1.30 10.42 -10.29
N ASP A 58 1.71 9.33 -9.66
CA ASP A 58 1.91 9.21 -8.22
C ASP A 58 0.62 9.45 -7.39
N ALA A 59 -0.54 9.33 -8.01
CA ALA A 59 -1.80 9.46 -7.29
C ALA A 59 -1.98 8.28 -6.35
N VAL A 60 -2.31 8.54 -5.09
CA VAL A 60 -2.45 7.50 -4.07
C VAL A 60 -3.83 6.88 -4.15
N TYR A 61 -3.90 5.55 -4.31
CA TYR A 61 -5.14 4.80 -4.20
C TYR A 61 -5.56 4.59 -2.74
N GLY A 62 -4.59 4.34 -1.89
CA GLY A 62 -4.83 4.09 -0.47
C GLY A 62 -3.77 3.18 0.13
N ASP A 63 -4.06 2.69 1.34
CA ASP A 63 -3.16 1.80 2.07
C ASP A 63 -3.68 0.38 2.04
N ILE A 64 -2.78 -0.60 2.10
CA ILE A 64 -3.13 -2.02 2.03
C ILE A 64 -2.32 -2.80 3.04
N GLY A 65 -2.93 -3.82 3.63
CA GLY A 65 -2.29 -4.66 4.62
C GLY A 65 -1.32 -5.66 4.01
N ASN A 66 -0.42 -6.17 4.83
CA ASN A 66 0.61 -7.11 4.41
C ASN A 66 0.06 -8.38 3.76
N ASP A 67 -1.06 -8.90 4.25
CA ASP A 67 -1.68 -10.09 3.66
C ASP A 67 -2.31 -9.81 2.30
N CYS A 68 -2.93 -8.64 2.16
CA CYS A 68 -3.58 -8.25 0.92
C CYS A 68 -2.58 -7.87 -0.17
N VAL A 69 -1.45 -7.26 0.21
CA VAL A 69 -0.43 -6.86 -0.77
C VAL A 69 0.14 -8.06 -1.53
N LYS A 70 0.20 -9.21 -0.89
CA LYS A 70 0.69 -10.45 -1.51
C LYS A 70 -0.25 -10.99 -2.59
N LYS A 71 -1.47 -10.48 -2.65
CA LYS A 71 -2.50 -10.92 -3.60
C LYS A 71 -2.65 -9.98 -4.79
N LEU A 72 -1.78 -8.98 -4.90
CA LEU A 72 -1.80 -8.01 -5.99
C LEU A 72 -1.03 -8.51 -7.20
N SER A 73 -1.41 -9.40 -7.89
CA SER A 73 -0.67 -9.82 -9.09
C SER A 73 -1.60 -10.11 -10.26
#